data_5e82a0598ec687c2f07dc89915f0fd40
#
_entry.id   5e82a0598ec687c2f07dc89915f0fd40
#
_cell.length_a   1.000
_cell.length_b   1.000
_cell.length_c   1.000
_cell.angle_alpha   90.00
_cell.angle_beta   90.00
_cell.angle_gamma   90.00
#
_symmetry.space_group_name_H-M   'P 1'
#
loop_
_entity.id
_entity.type
_entity.pdbx_description
1 polymer ?
#
loop_
_entity_poly.entity_id
_entity_poly.type
_entity_poly.pdbx_seq_one_letter_code
_entity_poly.pdbx_strand_id
1 'polypeptide(L)'
;SIFLQYIYGQKNLDDYHKFWADERQILTDKNKEGKRAIDVGSVTMGYRLNNAKTGFDIGRRLLYPKGAYILQMIRFMMAQRSGDPDAPFKAMMHDFTKTYANRQASTEDFKAMVEKYMTKEMDVDKNHTMDWFFSEYVYGTEYPAYKFEHSFSNDANGDTVLDFKVTQSGVSKDFVMLVPLYLDLGGGRVVRLGSATLSGNNSVEGHVPLKGLKEKPKRAILAYYDDVLGSIENK
;
A
#
# COMPACT_ATOMS: atom_id res chain seq x y z
N SER A 1 1.95 -4.45 -11.71
CA SER A 1 0.96 -4.87 -10.71
C SER A 1 -0.44 -5.14 -11.30
N ILE A 2 -1.05 -4.20 -12.04
CA ILE A 2 -2.35 -4.43 -12.70
C ILE A 2 -2.32 -5.69 -13.57
N PHE A 3 -1.29 -5.86 -14.38
CA PHE A 3 -1.09 -7.03 -15.22
C PHE A 3 -0.94 -8.32 -14.38
N LEU A 4 -0.18 -8.27 -13.31
CA LEU A 4 -0.01 -9.39 -12.39
C LEU A 4 -1.32 -9.75 -11.70
N GLN A 5 -2.08 -8.76 -11.22
CA GLN A 5 -3.39 -9.00 -10.64
C GLN A 5 -4.38 -9.55 -11.67
N TYR A 6 -4.31 -9.11 -12.93
CA TYR A 6 -5.15 -9.64 -14.00
C TYR A 6 -4.81 -11.10 -14.31
N ILE A 7 -3.52 -11.44 -14.38
CA ILE A 7 -3.08 -12.80 -14.69
C ILE A 7 -3.24 -13.76 -13.49
N TYR A 8 -2.77 -13.34 -12.32
CA TYR A 8 -2.75 -14.19 -11.12
C TYR A 8 -4.01 -14.01 -10.27
N GLY A 9 -4.41 -12.78 -10.01
CA GLY A 9 -5.46 -12.44 -9.05
C GLY A 9 -6.86 -12.92 -9.43
N GLN A 10 -7.12 -13.21 -10.69
CA GLN A 10 -8.39 -13.80 -11.12
C GLN A 10 -8.37 -15.33 -11.21
N LYS A 11 -7.19 -15.93 -11.38
CA LYS A 11 -7.03 -17.36 -11.56
C LYS A 11 -6.28 -18.03 -10.41
N ASN A 12 -5.35 -17.32 -9.80
CA ASN A 12 -4.53 -17.82 -8.70
C ASN A 12 -4.06 -16.65 -7.83
N LEU A 13 -4.87 -16.33 -6.82
CA LEU A 13 -4.56 -15.25 -5.87
C LEU A 13 -3.33 -15.58 -5.00
N ASP A 14 -3.04 -16.86 -4.78
CA ASP A 14 -1.87 -17.28 -4.02
C ASP A 14 -0.57 -16.90 -4.74
N ASP A 15 -0.50 -17.06 -6.07
CA ASP A 15 0.65 -16.61 -6.85
C ASP A 15 0.80 -15.08 -6.84
N TYR A 16 -0.31 -14.35 -6.81
CA TYR A 16 -0.29 -12.90 -6.67
C TYR A 16 0.30 -12.49 -5.31
N HIS A 17 -0.17 -13.07 -4.21
CA HIS A 17 0.36 -12.80 -2.88
C HIS A 17 1.81 -13.23 -2.74
N LYS A 18 2.16 -14.39 -3.31
CA LYS A 18 3.54 -14.87 -3.35
C LYS A 18 4.46 -13.88 -4.05
N PHE A 19 4.07 -13.36 -5.22
CA PHE A 19 4.86 -12.34 -5.93
C PHE A 19 5.16 -11.13 -5.03
N TRP A 20 4.14 -10.56 -4.37
CA TRP A 20 4.35 -9.41 -3.50
C TRP A 20 5.15 -9.75 -2.23
N ALA A 21 4.98 -10.94 -1.70
CA ALA A 21 5.80 -11.42 -0.58
C ALA A 21 7.29 -11.55 -0.99
N ASP A 22 7.58 -12.12 -2.18
CA ASP A 22 8.94 -12.24 -2.72
C ASP A 22 9.57 -10.84 -2.94
N GLU A 23 8.84 -9.87 -3.50
CA GLU A 23 9.30 -8.49 -3.66
C GLU A 23 9.59 -7.80 -2.31
N ARG A 24 8.75 -8.03 -1.30
CA ARG A 24 8.96 -7.54 0.07
C ARG A 24 10.20 -8.17 0.69
N GLN A 25 10.38 -9.46 0.50
CA GLN A 25 11.53 -10.20 1.00
C GLN A 25 12.84 -9.69 0.39
N ILE A 26 12.88 -9.37 -0.92
CA ILE A 26 14.05 -8.76 -1.56
C ILE A 26 14.44 -7.45 -0.89
N LEU A 27 13.47 -6.65 -0.44
CA LEU A 27 13.71 -5.39 0.27
C LEU A 27 14.23 -5.58 1.69
N THR A 28 13.75 -6.60 2.39
CA THR A 28 13.94 -6.78 3.83
C THR A 28 15.01 -7.80 4.20
N ASP A 29 15.35 -8.73 3.31
CA ASP A 29 16.43 -9.68 3.55
C ASP A 29 17.80 -9.01 3.47
N LYS A 30 18.67 -9.38 4.40
CA LYS A 30 20.05 -8.93 4.40
C LYS A 30 20.81 -9.53 3.22
N ASN A 31 21.55 -8.70 2.52
CA ASN A 31 22.52 -9.14 1.52
C ASN A 31 23.82 -9.68 2.18
N LYS A 32 24.81 -10.02 1.34
CA LYS A 32 26.11 -10.56 1.81
C LYS A 32 26.86 -9.57 2.71
N GLU A 33 26.64 -8.29 2.55
CA GLU A 33 27.20 -7.21 3.35
C GLU A 33 26.36 -6.92 4.63
N GLY A 34 25.34 -7.74 4.90
CA GLY A 34 24.46 -7.62 6.06
C GLY A 34 23.49 -6.43 5.98
N LYS A 35 23.23 -5.88 4.79
CA LYS A 35 22.35 -4.73 4.56
C LYS A 35 21.00 -5.14 4.00
N ARG A 36 19.92 -4.59 4.55
CA ARG A 36 18.59 -4.64 3.92
C ARG A 36 18.48 -3.51 2.92
N ALA A 37 17.91 -3.79 1.73
CA ALA A 37 17.81 -2.78 0.68
C ALA A 37 16.94 -1.58 1.10
N ILE A 38 15.89 -1.83 1.87
CA ILE A 38 14.96 -0.79 2.34
C ILE A 38 15.63 0.28 3.22
N ASP A 39 16.72 -0.07 3.94
CA ASP A 39 17.36 0.81 4.91
C ASP A 39 18.49 1.68 4.31
N VAL A 40 18.98 1.37 3.11
CA VAL A 40 20.25 1.98 2.64
C VAL A 40 20.10 3.33 1.97
N GLY A 41 18.88 3.73 1.61
CA GLY A 41 18.62 5.03 1.01
C GLY A 41 17.28 5.09 0.28
N SER A 42 17.01 6.25 -0.32
CA SER A 42 15.78 6.47 -1.07
C SER A 42 15.78 5.74 -2.43
N VAL A 43 14.59 5.44 -2.95
CA VAL A 43 14.45 4.84 -4.27
C VAL A 43 15.03 5.73 -5.39
N THR A 44 15.02 7.05 -5.20
CA THR A 44 15.56 8.01 -6.16
C THR A 44 17.09 7.97 -6.29
N MET A 45 17.79 7.39 -5.33
CA MET A 45 19.25 7.20 -5.42
C MET A 45 19.64 6.08 -6.39
N GLY A 46 18.79 5.06 -6.52
CA GLY A 46 18.99 3.97 -7.48
C GLY A 46 20.38 3.32 -7.38
N TYR A 47 21.04 3.16 -8.51
CA TYR A 47 22.36 2.52 -8.58
C TYR A 47 23.50 3.31 -7.91
N ARG A 48 23.29 4.58 -7.54
CA ARG A 48 24.28 5.35 -6.75
C ARG A 48 24.52 4.77 -5.35
N LEU A 49 23.62 3.90 -4.89
CA LEU A 49 23.75 3.15 -3.64
C LEU A 49 24.75 2.00 -3.73
N ASN A 50 25.12 1.54 -4.92
CA ASN A 50 26.00 0.40 -5.13
C ASN A 50 27.44 0.73 -4.77
N ASN A 51 27.98 0.08 -3.77
CA ASN A 51 29.39 0.19 -3.36
C ASN A 51 29.80 -0.99 -2.48
N ALA A 52 31.08 -1.06 -2.12
CA ALA A 52 31.64 -2.16 -1.34
C ALA A 52 31.04 -2.30 0.09
N LYS A 53 30.42 -1.25 0.65
CA LYS A 53 29.81 -1.28 1.98
C LYS A 53 28.34 -1.70 1.95
N THR A 54 27.66 -1.45 0.86
CA THR A 54 26.21 -1.71 0.70
C THR A 54 25.91 -2.91 -0.18
N GLY A 55 26.89 -3.36 -0.97
CA GLY A 55 26.74 -4.36 -2.03
C GLY A 55 26.51 -3.73 -3.40
N PHE A 56 27.00 -4.39 -4.44
CA PHE A 56 26.92 -3.87 -5.83
C PHE A 56 25.58 -4.14 -6.50
N ASP A 57 24.66 -4.86 -5.87
CA ASP A 57 23.31 -5.16 -6.32
C ASP A 57 22.21 -4.43 -5.54
N ILE A 58 22.57 -3.69 -4.48
CA ILE A 58 21.62 -3.09 -3.53
C ILE A 58 20.67 -2.10 -4.20
N GLY A 59 21.16 -1.31 -5.13
CA GLY A 59 20.35 -0.36 -5.89
C GLY A 59 19.25 -1.06 -6.70
N ARG A 60 19.56 -2.21 -7.32
CA ARG A 60 18.58 -3.02 -8.03
C ARG A 60 17.55 -3.61 -7.07
N ARG A 61 17.98 -4.17 -5.94
CA ARG A 61 17.12 -4.74 -4.90
C ARG A 61 16.19 -3.69 -4.29
N LEU A 62 16.57 -2.42 -4.27
CA LEU A 62 15.74 -1.32 -3.81
C LEU A 62 14.81 -0.81 -4.91
N LEU A 63 15.36 -0.45 -6.06
CA LEU A 63 14.67 0.32 -7.11
C LEU A 63 13.43 -0.40 -7.63
N TYR A 64 13.55 -1.67 -8.02
CA TYR A 64 12.43 -2.38 -8.65
C TYR A 64 11.34 -2.77 -7.64
N PRO A 65 11.63 -3.47 -6.54
CA PRO A 65 10.61 -3.86 -5.58
C PRO A 65 9.93 -2.67 -4.92
N LYS A 66 10.70 -1.69 -4.41
CA LYS A 66 10.12 -0.51 -3.75
C LYS A 66 9.34 0.37 -4.72
N GLY A 67 9.85 0.55 -5.95
CA GLY A 67 9.13 1.27 -7.00
C GLY A 67 7.82 0.60 -7.38
N ALA A 68 7.81 -0.74 -7.47
CA ALA A 68 6.57 -1.50 -7.70
C ALA A 68 5.57 -1.32 -6.57
N TYR A 69 6.01 -1.37 -5.29
CA TYR A 69 5.13 -1.10 -4.14
C TYR A 69 4.61 0.33 -4.11
N ILE A 70 5.42 1.34 -4.42
CA ILE A 70 4.99 2.75 -4.52
C ILE A 70 3.82 2.87 -5.52
N LEU A 71 3.97 2.30 -6.71
CA LEU A 71 2.92 2.30 -7.73
C LEU A 71 1.68 1.51 -7.29
N GLN A 72 1.87 0.39 -6.60
CA GLN A 72 0.78 -0.42 -6.05
C GLN A 72 -0.02 0.35 -4.99
N MET A 73 0.65 1.02 -4.05
CA MET A 73 0.01 1.84 -3.03
C MET A 73 -0.79 2.99 -3.64
N ILE A 74 -0.20 3.74 -4.58
CA ILE A 74 -0.89 4.82 -5.31
C ILE A 74 -2.12 4.27 -6.04
N ARG A 75 -2.00 3.15 -6.75
CA ARG A 75 -3.11 2.49 -7.43
C ARG A 75 -4.27 2.19 -6.49
N PHE A 76 -4.01 1.58 -5.34
CA PHE A 76 -5.05 1.24 -4.38
C PHE A 76 -5.63 2.46 -3.64
N MET A 77 -4.85 3.51 -3.42
CA MET A 77 -5.36 4.78 -2.88
C MET A 77 -6.29 5.48 -3.88
N MET A 78 -6.03 5.37 -5.18
CA MET A 78 -6.88 5.92 -6.25
C MET A 78 -8.10 5.06 -6.57
N ALA A 79 -8.18 3.81 -6.08
CA ALA A 79 -9.21 2.86 -6.48
C ALA A 79 -10.62 3.36 -6.18
N GLN A 80 -11.47 3.38 -7.20
CA GLN A 80 -12.88 3.76 -7.07
C GLN A 80 -13.77 2.58 -6.64
N ARG A 81 -14.89 2.89 -6.00
CA ARG A 81 -15.80 1.88 -5.45
C ARG A 81 -16.76 1.26 -6.47
N SER A 82 -16.95 1.89 -7.62
CA SER A 82 -17.89 1.44 -8.66
C SER A 82 -17.24 1.39 -10.02
N GLY A 83 -17.63 0.44 -10.85
CA GLY A 83 -17.03 0.23 -12.16
C GLY A 83 -15.68 -0.48 -12.10
N ASP A 84 -14.74 -0.09 -12.97
CA ASP A 84 -13.35 -0.60 -12.92
C ASP A 84 -12.58 0.11 -11.80
N PRO A 85 -12.18 -0.58 -10.73
CA PRO A 85 -11.44 0.03 -9.62
C PRO A 85 -10.15 0.72 -10.06
N ASP A 86 -9.53 0.24 -11.12
CA ASP A 86 -8.25 0.73 -11.62
C ASP A 86 -8.36 1.87 -12.63
N ALA A 87 -9.58 2.26 -13.03
CA ALA A 87 -9.77 3.28 -14.06
C ALA A 87 -9.05 4.61 -13.75
N PRO A 88 -9.08 5.16 -12.53
CA PRO A 88 -8.36 6.40 -12.22
C PRO A 88 -6.84 6.25 -12.36
N PHE A 89 -6.27 5.14 -11.87
CA PHE A 89 -4.84 4.88 -11.98
C PHE A 89 -4.41 4.66 -13.44
N LYS A 90 -5.20 3.93 -14.24
CA LYS A 90 -4.96 3.75 -15.67
C LYS A 90 -4.99 5.08 -16.42
N ALA A 91 -5.96 5.94 -16.11
CA ALA A 91 -6.07 7.27 -16.70
C ALA A 91 -4.86 8.14 -16.35
N MET A 92 -4.44 8.15 -15.09
CA MET A 92 -3.24 8.86 -14.62
C MET A 92 -1.98 8.38 -15.34
N MET A 93 -1.76 7.07 -15.43
CA MET A 93 -0.59 6.50 -16.11
C MET A 93 -0.60 6.76 -17.62
N HIS A 94 -1.77 6.70 -18.26
CA HIS A 94 -1.92 7.07 -19.66
C HIS A 94 -1.58 8.53 -19.91
N ASP A 95 -2.09 9.44 -19.07
CA ASP A 95 -1.81 10.88 -19.17
C ASP A 95 -0.33 11.18 -18.93
N PHE A 96 0.29 10.53 -17.93
CA PHE A 96 1.73 10.65 -17.67
C PHE A 96 2.57 10.22 -18.87
N THR A 97 2.31 9.02 -19.41
CA THR A 97 3.08 8.50 -20.56
C THR A 97 2.88 9.35 -21.81
N LYS A 98 1.69 9.89 -22.04
CA LYS A 98 1.38 10.79 -23.15
C LYS A 98 2.09 12.14 -23.00
N THR A 99 2.06 12.71 -21.79
CA THR A 99 2.65 14.04 -21.50
C THR A 99 4.17 14.00 -21.67
N TYR A 100 4.81 12.91 -21.24
CA TYR A 100 6.28 12.77 -21.29
C TYR A 100 6.78 11.87 -22.42
N ALA A 101 5.96 11.59 -23.44
CA ALA A 101 6.37 10.85 -24.62
C ALA A 101 7.59 11.53 -25.28
N ASN A 102 8.69 10.77 -25.43
CA ASN A 102 9.96 11.26 -25.97
C ASN A 102 10.60 12.43 -25.17
N ARG A 103 10.26 12.54 -23.88
CA ARG A 103 10.83 13.54 -22.97
C ARG A 103 11.37 12.86 -21.71
N GLN A 104 12.21 13.56 -20.98
CA GLN A 104 12.62 13.14 -19.64
C GLN A 104 11.55 13.58 -18.64
N ALA A 105 11.19 12.68 -17.73
CA ALA A 105 10.32 12.97 -16.60
C ALA A 105 11.12 12.83 -15.30
N SER A 106 10.94 13.75 -14.38
CA SER A 106 11.48 13.68 -13.02
C SER A 106 10.50 13.00 -12.06
N THR A 107 10.96 12.73 -10.86
CA THR A 107 10.08 12.27 -9.75
C THR A 107 9.01 13.30 -9.42
N GLU A 108 9.36 14.60 -9.46
CA GLU A 108 8.40 15.69 -9.20
C GLU A 108 7.33 15.81 -10.30
N ASP A 109 7.69 15.55 -11.56
CA ASP A 109 6.72 15.47 -12.65
C ASP A 109 5.73 14.31 -12.44
N PHE A 110 6.21 13.17 -11.94
CA PHE A 110 5.34 12.05 -11.60
C PHE A 110 4.46 12.38 -10.40
N LYS A 111 5.01 13.03 -9.35
CA LYS A 111 4.25 13.50 -8.19
C LYS A 111 3.12 14.44 -8.60
N ALA A 112 3.42 15.46 -9.41
CA ALA A 112 2.42 16.40 -9.91
C ALA A 112 1.30 15.69 -10.70
N MET A 113 1.64 14.64 -11.45
CA MET A 113 0.63 13.83 -12.14
C MET A 113 -0.24 13.04 -11.15
N VAL A 114 0.35 12.45 -10.10
CA VAL A 114 -0.41 11.77 -9.03
C VAL A 114 -1.36 12.75 -8.34
N GLU A 115 -0.90 13.95 -7.99
CA GLU A 115 -1.69 15.01 -7.35
C GLU A 115 -2.89 15.45 -8.21
N LYS A 116 -2.70 15.54 -9.53
CA LYS A 116 -3.79 15.83 -10.48
C LYS A 116 -4.94 14.81 -10.42
N TYR A 117 -4.65 13.56 -10.08
CA TYR A 117 -5.61 12.45 -10.04
C TYR A 117 -5.93 11.97 -8.62
N MET A 118 -5.40 12.64 -7.59
CA MET A 118 -5.60 12.22 -6.20
C MET A 118 -7.07 12.29 -5.79
N THR A 119 -7.46 11.38 -4.91
CA THR A 119 -8.79 11.37 -4.29
C THR A 119 -8.80 12.28 -3.05
N LYS A 120 -9.99 12.59 -2.53
CA LYS A 120 -10.12 13.33 -1.27
C LYS A 120 -9.48 12.60 -0.08
N GLU A 121 -9.50 11.25 -0.09
CA GLU A 121 -8.89 10.43 0.96
C GLU A 121 -7.36 10.53 0.93
N MET A 122 -6.76 10.74 -0.25
CA MET A 122 -5.31 10.91 -0.41
C MET A 122 -4.81 12.28 0.08
N ASP A 123 -5.68 13.29 0.16
CA ASP A 123 -5.37 14.65 0.64
C ASP A 123 -5.37 14.68 2.18
N VAL A 124 -4.42 13.94 2.78
CA VAL A 124 -4.32 13.76 4.23
C VAL A 124 -4.08 15.09 4.96
N ASP A 125 -3.17 15.90 4.41
CA ASP A 125 -2.78 17.21 4.99
C ASP A 125 -3.71 18.35 4.58
N LYS A 126 -4.73 18.09 3.74
CA LYS A 126 -5.69 19.08 3.20
C LYS A 126 -5.01 20.26 2.50
N ASN A 127 -3.91 20.00 1.84
CA ASN A 127 -3.10 20.98 1.10
C ASN A 127 -3.03 20.69 -0.41
N HIS A 128 -3.77 19.65 -0.86
CA HIS A 128 -3.81 19.17 -2.25
C HIS A 128 -2.45 18.71 -2.78
N THR A 129 -1.59 18.18 -1.89
CA THR A 129 -0.30 17.59 -2.26
C THR A 129 -0.16 16.15 -1.76
N MET A 130 0.76 15.41 -2.39
CA MET A 130 1.16 14.07 -1.95
C MET A 130 2.52 14.10 -1.23
N ASP A 131 2.90 15.24 -0.66
CA ASP A 131 4.18 15.43 0.03
C ASP A 131 4.42 14.39 1.10
N TRP A 132 3.39 14.09 1.92
CA TRP A 132 3.45 13.08 2.96
C TRP A 132 3.90 11.72 2.41
N PHE A 133 3.26 11.24 1.34
CA PHE A 133 3.54 9.93 0.75
C PHE A 133 4.92 9.89 0.05
N PHE A 134 5.26 10.94 -0.71
CA PHE A 134 6.54 10.99 -1.41
C PHE A 134 7.72 11.14 -0.44
N SER A 135 7.58 11.93 0.63
CA SER A 135 8.60 12.06 1.67
C SER A 135 8.89 10.73 2.36
N GLU A 136 7.85 9.94 2.62
CA GLU A 136 7.96 8.69 3.36
C GLU A 136 8.46 7.52 2.49
N TYR A 137 7.82 7.31 1.35
CA TYR A 137 8.07 6.11 0.54
C TYR A 137 9.03 6.34 -0.62
N VAL A 138 9.05 7.53 -1.22
CA VAL A 138 9.93 7.82 -2.36
C VAL A 138 11.29 8.32 -1.88
N TYR A 139 11.31 9.26 -0.95
CA TYR A 139 12.54 9.86 -0.41
C TYR A 139 12.99 9.25 0.92
N GLY A 140 12.06 8.69 1.70
CA GLY A 140 12.35 8.06 2.99
C GLY A 140 12.81 6.60 2.89
N THR A 141 13.18 6.05 4.05
CA THR A 141 13.67 4.68 4.22
C THR A 141 12.91 3.89 5.28
N GLU A 142 11.90 4.50 5.89
CA GLU A 142 11.13 3.86 6.96
C GLU A 142 10.34 2.66 6.44
N TYR A 143 10.22 1.65 7.29
CA TYR A 143 9.49 0.42 7.00
C TYR A 143 8.55 0.12 8.15
N PRO A 144 7.26 0.52 8.04
CA PRO A 144 6.29 0.37 9.11
C PRO A 144 5.96 -1.09 9.43
N ALA A 145 5.57 -1.32 10.69
CA ALA A 145 4.96 -2.56 11.12
C ALA A 145 3.51 -2.29 11.53
N TYR A 146 2.59 -3.08 10.98
CA TYR A 146 1.16 -3.01 11.25
C TYR A 146 0.72 -4.27 11.98
N LYS A 147 -0.05 -4.09 13.07
CA LYS A 147 -0.76 -5.15 13.76
C LYS A 147 -2.25 -4.88 13.66
N PHE A 148 -3.01 -5.86 13.24
CA PHE A 148 -4.45 -5.79 13.10
C PHE A 148 -5.13 -6.81 13.99
N GLU A 149 -6.06 -6.34 14.83
CA GLU A 149 -6.87 -7.15 15.73
C GLU A 149 -8.34 -6.83 15.46
N HIS A 150 -9.19 -7.84 15.38
CA HIS A 150 -10.60 -7.61 15.12
C HIS A 150 -11.51 -8.64 15.78
N SER A 151 -12.78 -8.25 15.98
CA SER A 151 -13.86 -9.14 16.39
C SER A 151 -15.17 -8.73 15.71
N PHE A 152 -16.10 -9.68 15.63
CA PHE A 152 -17.46 -9.41 15.18
C PHE A 152 -18.43 -9.62 16.33
N SER A 153 -19.28 -8.62 16.56
CA SER A 153 -20.40 -8.62 17.48
C SER A 153 -21.71 -8.37 16.73
N ASN A 154 -22.83 -8.36 17.44
CA ASN A 154 -24.10 -7.91 16.89
C ASN A 154 -24.59 -6.69 17.70
N ASP A 155 -25.17 -5.71 17.01
CA ASP A 155 -25.81 -4.57 17.64
C ASP A 155 -27.22 -4.93 18.18
N ALA A 156 -27.90 -3.96 18.80
CA ALA A 156 -29.24 -4.12 19.32
C ALA A 156 -30.31 -4.48 18.27
N ASN A 157 -30.04 -4.20 16.98
CA ASN A 157 -30.92 -4.50 15.86
C ASN A 157 -30.61 -5.87 15.23
N GLY A 158 -29.55 -6.56 15.71
CA GLY A 158 -29.07 -7.82 15.17
C GLY A 158 -28.12 -7.66 13.96
N ASP A 159 -27.76 -6.43 13.58
CA ASP A 159 -26.78 -6.19 12.53
C ASP A 159 -25.38 -6.58 13.01
N THR A 160 -24.58 -7.18 12.13
CA THR A 160 -23.17 -7.49 12.44
C THR A 160 -22.36 -6.19 12.56
N VAL A 161 -21.53 -6.13 13.59
CA VAL A 161 -20.60 -5.02 13.84
C VAL A 161 -19.18 -5.56 13.80
N LEU A 162 -18.30 -4.83 13.12
CA LEU A 162 -16.86 -5.05 13.15
C LEU A 162 -16.22 -4.09 14.16
N ASP A 163 -15.66 -4.66 15.23
CA ASP A 163 -14.74 -3.96 16.12
C ASP A 163 -13.32 -4.27 15.70
N PHE A 164 -12.49 -3.24 15.55
CA PHE A 164 -11.10 -3.44 15.14
C PHE A 164 -10.14 -2.48 15.80
N LYS A 165 -8.88 -2.91 15.84
CA LYS A 165 -7.73 -2.09 16.21
C LYS A 165 -6.60 -2.29 15.22
N VAL A 166 -6.09 -1.19 14.66
CA VAL A 166 -4.88 -1.16 13.83
C VAL A 166 -3.81 -0.40 14.58
N THR A 167 -2.65 -1.01 14.75
CA THR A 167 -1.48 -0.39 15.39
C THR A 167 -0.37 -0.24 14.37
N GLN A 168 0.20 0.97 14.25
CA GLN A 168 1.40 1.28 13.46
C GLN A 168 2.58 1.47 14.40
N SER A 169 3.74 0.92 14.04
CA SER A 169 4.99 1.05 14.80
C SER A 169 6.23 1.01 13.90
N GLY A 170 7.39 1.36 14.47
CA GLY A 170 8.67 1.33 13.77
C GLY A 170 8.92 2.50 12.83
N VAL A 171 8.20 3.60 13.01
CA VAL A 171 8.27 4.80 12.15
C VAL A 171 8.48 6.08 12.97
N SER A 172 8.79 7.18 12.30
CA SER A 172 8.85 8.51 12.90
C SER A 172 7.45 9.01 13.32
N LYS A 173 7.42 10.06 14.13
CA LYS A 173 6.16 10.65 14.62
C LYS A 173 5.30 11.26 13.51
N ASP A 174 5.93 11.69 12.43
CA ASP A 174 5.28 12.41 11.32
C ASP A 174 4.91 11.46 10.16
N PHE A 175 5.26 10.16 10.25
CA PHE A 175 4.92 9.16 9.25
C PHE A 175 3.41 8.87 9.23
N VAL A 176 2.78 9.03 8.09
CA VAL A 176 1.33 8.82 7.90
C VAL A 176 1.07 7.74 6.86
N MET A 177 0.05 6.91 7.07
CA MET A 177 -0.40 5.96 6.05
C MET A 177 -1.91 5.73 6.09
N LEU A 178 -2.48 5.57 4.90
CA LEU A 178 -3.84 5.09 4.66
C LEU A 178 -3.80 3.58 4.46
N VAL A 179 -4.13 2.82 5.50
CA VAL A 179 -4.06 1.35 5.45
C VAL A 179 -5.43 0.78 5.16
N PRO A 180 -5.64 0.12 4.01
CA PRO A 180 -6.96 -0.34 3.60
C PRO A 180 -7.40 -1.56 4.40
N LEU A 181 -8.71 -1.59 4.70
CA LEU A 181 -9.39 -2.63 5.45
C LEU A 181 -10.38 -3.37 4.56
N TYR A 182 -10.37 -4.69 4.62
CA TYR A 182 -11.19 -5.59 3.80
C TYR A 182 -12.02 -6.55 4.63
N LEU A 183 -13.15 -6.99 4.06
CA LEU A 183 -13.94 -8.10 4.57
C LEU A 183 -13.87 -9.28 3.61
N ASP A 184 -13.50 -10.45 4.11
CA ASP A 184 -13.68 -11.72 3.43
C ASP A 184 -15.09 -12.26 3.73
N LEU A 185 -15.94 -12.23 2.70
CA LEU A 185 -17.31 -12.74 2.78
C LEU A 185 -17.40 -14.22 2.43
N GLY A 186 -16.27 -14.88 2.16
CA GLY A 186 -16.22 -16.25 1.70
C GLY A 186 -16.49 -16.42 0.21
N GLY A 187 -16.20 -17.63 -0.31
CA GLY A 187 -16.37 -17.93 -1.74
C GLY A 187 -15.52 -17.07 -2.67
N GLY A 188 -14.37 -16.58 -2.19
CA GLY A 188 -13.47 -15.69 -2.96
C GLY A 188 -13.94 -14.23 -3.04
N ARG A 189 -14.99 -13.86 -2.32
CA ARG A 189 -15.52 -12.48 -2.29
C ARG A 189 -14.83 -11.67 -1.20
N VAL A 190 -13.97 -10.75 -1.59
CA VAL A 190 -13.33 -9.79 -0.68
C VAL A 190 -13.75 -8.38 -1.06
N VAL A 191 -14.22 -7.62 -0.07
CA VAL A 191 -14.77 -6.27 -0.25
C VAL A 191 -13.96 -5.28 0.57
N ARG A 192 -13.55 -4.17 -0.04
CA ARG A 192 -12.90 -3.06 0.68
C ARG A 192 -13.93 -2.27 1.47
N LEU A 193 -13.70 -2.10 2.77
CA LEU A 193 -14.53 -1.27 3.65
C LEU A 193 -14.13 0.21 3.59
N GLY A 194 -12.84 0.48 3.60
CA GLY A 194 -12.26 1.80 3.66
C GLY A 194 -10.79 1.73 4.02
N SER A 195 -10.26 2.79 4.59
CA SER A 195 -8.87 2.82 5.09
C SER A 195 -8.82 3.39 6.49
N ALA A 196 -7.94 2.85 7.33
CA ALA A 196 -7.53 3.47 8.59
C ALA A 196 -6.39 4.45 8.32
N THR A 197 -6.53 5.70 8.77
CA THR A 197 -5.44 6.68 8.74
C THR A 197 -4.65 6.58 10.02
N LEU A 198 -3.36 6.26 9.90
CA LEU A 198 -2.43 6.12 11.02
C LEU A 198 -1.35 7.18 10.92
N SER A 199 -0.95 7.75 12.06
CA SER A 199 0.12 8.74 12.13
C SER A 199 1.07 8.40 13.28
N GLY A 200 2.37 8.33 12.98
CA GLY A 200 3.42 7.95 13.93
C GLY A 200 3.24 6.53 14.48
N ASN A 201 3.86 6.27 15.62
CA ASN A 201 3.69 4.99 16.33
C ASN A 201 2.43 5.05 17.20
N ASN A 202 1.28 4.76 16.60
CA ASN A 202 -0.03 4.93 17.22
C ASN A 202 -1.00 3.81 16.82
N SER A 203 -2.17 3.78 17.46
CA SER A 203 -3.27 2.87 17.16
C SER A 203 -4.55 3.63 16.85
N VAL A 204 -5.34 3.08 15.92
CA VAL A 204 -6.70 3.52 15.60
C VAL A 204 -7.65 2.36 15.89
N GLU A 205 -8.72 2.65 16.62
CA GLU A 205 -9.81 1.72 16.89
C GLU A 205 -11.05 2.16 16.11
N GLY A 206 -11.85 1.19 15.68
CA GLY A 206 -13.09 1.46 14.97
C GLY A 206 -14.19 0.50 15.35
N HIS A 207 -15.43 0.99 15.27
CA HIS A 207 -16.67 0.27 15.49
C HIS A 207 -17.54 0.50 14.26
N VAL A 208 -17.63 -0.49 13.37
CA VAL A 208 -18.26 -0.33 12.06
C VAL A 208 -19.49 -1.25 11.94
N PRO A 209 -20.71 -0.71 11.97
CA PRO A 209 -21.91 -1.49 11.66
C PRO A 209 -21.94 -1.91 10.19
N LEU A 210 -22.05 -3.20 9.94
CA LEU A 210 -22.06 -3.81 8.62
C LEU A 210 -23.49 -4.05 8.14
N LYS A 211 -24.24 -2.96 7.93
CA LYS A 211 -25.66 -3.00 7.56
C LYS A 211 -25.89 -3.70 6.23
N GLY A 212 -26.94 -4.51 6.15
CA GLY A 212 -27.39 -5.16 4.92
C GLY A 212 -26.57 -6.36 4.50
N LEU A 213 -25.60 -6.83 5.30
CA LEU A 213 -24.93 -8.10 5.04
C LEU A 213 -25.88 -9.25 5.38
N LYS A 214 -26.11 -10.12 4.39
CA LYS A 214 -26.95 -11.31 4.55
C LYS A 214 -26.26 -12.42 5.37
N GLU A 215 -24.94 -12.42 5.38
CA GLU A 215 -24.12 -13.43 6.04
C GLU A 215 -22.99 -12.75 6.82
N LYS A 216 -22.64 -13.33 7.97
CA LYS A 216 -21.51 -12.87 8.78
C LYS A 216 -20.21 -13.05 7.99
N PRO A 217 -19.34 -12.00 7.91
CA PRO A 217 -18.04 -12.14 7.29
C PRO A 217 -17.19 -13.23 7.96
N LYS A 218 -16.35 -13.90 7.20
CA LYS A 218 -15.42 -14.90 7.75
C LYS A 218 -14.35 -14.23 8.62
N ARG A 219 -13.81 -13.11 8.14
CA ARG A 219 -12.77 -12.32 8.81
C ARG A 219 -12.66 -10.92 8.21
N ALA A 220 -12.10 -10.01 8.97
CA ALA A 220 -11.56 -8.76 8.44
C ALA A 220 -10.05 -8.92 8.18
N ILE A 221 -9.50 -8.20 7.22
CA ILE A 221 -8.10 -8.32 6.80
C ILE A 221 -7.57 -6.92 6.49
N LEU A 222 -6.37 -6.62 7.00
CA LEU A 222 -5.66 -5.40 6.67
C LEU A 222 -4.80 -5.63 5.43
N ALA A 223 -4.82 -4.69 4.49
CA ALA A 223 -3.99 -4.68 3.28
C ALA A 223 -4.02 -6.01 2.48
N TYR A 224 -5.22 -6.52 2.23
CA TYR A 224 -5.44 -7.84 1.62
C TYR A 224 -4.75 -8.04 0.28
N TYR A 225 -4.63 -7.02 -0.54
CA TYR A 225 -4.00 -7.10 -1.87
C TYR A 225 -2.53 -6.66 -1.87
N ASP A 226 -1.83 -6.79 -0.74
CA ASP A 226 -0.45 -6.30 -0.60
C ASP A 226 -0.29 -4.82 -1.01
N ASP A 227 -1.32 -4.06 -0.71
CA ASP A 227 -1.51 -2.66 -1.10
C ASP A 227 -0.86 -1.66 -0.14
N VAL A 228 -0.02 -2.14 0.77
CA VAL A 228 0.84 -1.32 1.65
C VAL A 228 2.20 -1.99 1.81
N LEU A 229 3.27 -1.22 1.64
CA LEU A 229 4.63 -1.66 1.95
C LEU A 229 4.88 -1.54 3.45
N GLY A 230 5.01 -2.67 4.12
CA GLY A 230 5.27 -2.80 5.55
C GLY A 230 5.21 -4.26 5.98
N SER A 231 5.52 -4.55 7.22
CA SER A 231 5.19 -5.85 7.82
C SER A 231 3.75 -5.80 8.33
N ILE A 232 2.96 -6.84 8.06
CA ILE A 232 1.53 -6.88 8.41
C ILE A 232 1.25 -8.16 9.17
N GLU A 233 0.72 -8.01 10.39
CA GLU A 233 0.24 -9.10 11.23
C GLU A 233 -1.29 -8.97 11.36
N ASN A 234 -2.03 -9.90 10.77
CA ASN A 234 -3.48 -10.02 10.91
C ASN A 234 -3.80 -11.09 11.98
N LYS A 235 -4.54 -10.72 13.05
CA LYS A 235 -4.99 -11.60 14.14
C LYS A 235 -6.50 -11.74 14.21
#